data_3a1ffe0fbe62bbdbea65e33c2e175a2a
#
_entry.id   3a1ffe0fbe62bbdbea65e33c2e175a2a
#
_cell.length_a   1.000
_cell.length_b   1.000
_cell.length_c   1.000
_cell.angle_alpha   90.00
_cell.angle_beta   90.00
_cell.angle_gamma   90.00
#
_symmetry.space_group_name_H-M   'P 1'
#
loop_
_entity.id
_entity.type
_entity.pdbx_description
1 polymer ?
#
loop_
_entity_poly.entity_id
_entity_poly.type
_entity_poly.pdbx_seq_one_letter_code
_entity_poly.pdbx_strand_id
1 'polypeptide(L)'
;MVLARILSVALVAAATLALGVPQAHGASFLPTPTGPQHVGRVDIRLVDRQRDDRAVMATAWYPTDTEAASRPYISHDPARSVQIAATVADWLHEPLLATTMAAATVPAADGAPVAPLGDLPVVVFSPGMAVPRFLASGLAADLASRGYVVVTVDHTGESPAVEFPDGHIAYGTPPAYTPEYMAEQLTARATDVRLVLDRLPELPVVGTAVDTTRIALAGHSFGGFTAATVGNADPRVDAVAVLDGVLTYDGAPPVEHVERPVLLLGVPAATTHPSWQLVHGDVVEVPGAGHYSFTDVANLLPVSTRLCGTVSGARANAITFDRMADFLDRAIR
;
A
#
# COMPACT_ATOMS: atom_id res chain seq x y z
N MET A 1 75.35 -36.99 -21.49
CA MET A 1 74.45 -36.17 -22.33
C MET A 1 73.08 -36.06 -21.66
N VAL A 2 72.82 -34.99 -20.94
CA VAL A 2 71.58 -34.75 -20.27
C VAL A 2 71.10 -33.36 -20.73
N LEU A 3 69.98 -33.32 -21.48
CA LEU A 3 69.31 -32.09 -21.92
C LEU A 3 68.60 -31.47 -20.77
N ALA A 4 68.94 -30.27 -20.42
CA ALA A 4 68.15 -29.42 -19.52
C ALA A 4 67.00 -28.78 -20.30
N ARG A 5 65.76 -29.00 -19.88
CA ARG A 5 64.58 -28.27 -20.34
C ARG A 5 64.31 -27.08 -19.41
N ILE A 6 64.40 -25.89 -19.97
CA ILE A 6 64.11 -24.64 -19.32
C ILE A 6 62.58 -24.47 -19.43
N LEU A 7 61.83 -24.46 -18.30
CA LEU A 7 60.43 -24.04 -18.21
C LEU A 7 60.40 -22.52 -18.04
N SER A 8 59.87 -21.84 -19.05
CA SER A 8 59.51 -20.41 -18.94
C SER A 8 58.13 -20.30 -18.31
N VAL A 9 58.06 -19.76 -17.11
CA VAL A 9 56.78 -19.39 -16.44
C VAL A 9 56.40 -18.00 -16.92
N ALA A 10 55.38 -17.90 -17.74
CA ALA A 10 54.76 -16.64 -18.12
C ALA A 10 53.85 -16.15 -17.00
N LEU A 11 54.21 -15.04 -16.35
CA LEU A 11 53.39 -14.35 -15.36
C LEU A 11 52.29 -13.57 -16.10
N VAL A 12 51.06 -14.05 -16.07
CA VAL A 12 49.88 -13.29 -16.54
C VAL A 12 49.44 -12.35 -15.43
N ALA A 13 49.75 -11.08 -15.55
CA ALA A 13 49.19 -10.04 -14.70
C ALA A 13 47.73 -9.83 -15.04
N ALA A 14 46.84 -10.30 -14.21
CA ALA A 14 45.41 -9.98 -14.30
C ALA A 14 45.16 -8.53 -13.85
N ALA A 15 45.04 -7.62 -14.81
CA ALA A 15 44.54 -6.28 -14.56
C ALA A 15 43.03 -6.37 -14.24
N THR A 16 42.66 -6.29 -12.97
CA THR A 16 41.28 -6.08 -12.56
C THR A 16 40.86 -4.66 -12.93
N LEU A 17 40.23 -4.50 -14.08
CA LEU A 17 39.45 -3.30 -14.37
C LEU A 17 38.27 -3.29 -13.37
N ALA A 18 38.37 -2.45 -12.35
CA ALA A 18 37.18 -2.04 -11.57
C ALA A 18 36.32 -1.20 -12.50
N LEU A 19 35.43 -1.85 -13.23
CA LEU A 19 34.31 -1.19 -13.84
C LEU A 19 33.46 -0.68 -12.67
N GLY A 20 33.56 0.63 -12.40
CA GLY A 20 32.61 1.31 -11.52
C GLY A 20 31.20 1.02 -12.04
N VAL A 21 30.48 0.14 -11.35
CA VAL A 21 29.06 -0.03 -11.58
C VAL A 21 28.47 1.34 -11.32
N PRO A 22 27.86 2.02 -12.32
CA PRO A 22 27.12 3.24 -12.03
C PRO A 22 26.10 2.87 -10.98
N GLN A 23 26.10 3.54 -9.83
CA GLN A 23 24.97 3.48 -8.92
C GLN A 23 23.76 3.93 -9.73
N ALA A 24 22.95 2.97 -10.17
CA ALA A 24 21.66 3.26 -10.73
C ALA A 24 20.90 3.98 -9.61
N HIS A 25 20.73 5.29 -9.76
CA HIS A 25 19.73 6.01 -8.98
C HIS A 25 18.44 5.25 -9.24
N GLY A 26 17.86 4.66 -8.19
CA GLY A 26 16.69 3.80 -8.33
C GLY A 26 15.68 4.48 -9.22
N ALA A 27 15.21 3.79 -10.25
CA ALA A 27 14.21 4.33 -11.14
C ALA A 27 12.94 4.55 -10.30
N SER A 28 12.49 5.80 -10.17
CA SER A 28 11.20 6.08 -9.54
C SER A 28 10.12 5.60 -10.50
N PHE A 29 9.55 4.43 -10.20
CA PHE A 29 8.41 3.90 -10.94
C PHE A 29 7.09 4.50 -10.43
N LEU A 30 7.08 5.03 -9.20
CA LEU A 30 5.89 5.60 -8.61
C LEU A 30 5.68 7.04 -9.07
N PRO A 31 4.41 7.49 -9.17
CA PRO A 31 4.10 8.87 -9.53
C PRO A 31 4.63 9.83 -8.46
N THR A 32 5.07 11.00 -8.89
CA THR A 32 5.38 12.10 -7.97
C THR A 32 4.09 12.58 -7.33
N PRO A 33 4.05 12.76 -5.99
CA PRO A 33 2.90 13.36 -5.31
C PRO A 33 2.54 14.73 -5.90
N THR A 34 1.25 15.03 -6.02
CA THR A 34 0.75 16.21 -6.73
C THR A 34 0.37 17.37 -5.81
N GLY A 35 0.31 17.13 -4.50
CA GLY A 35 0.04 18.18 -3.50
C GLY A 35 1.24 19.08 -3.22
N PRO A 36 1.03 20.18 -2.49
CA PRO A 36 2.06 21.20 -2.25
C PRO A 36 3.09 20.84 -1.18
N GLN A 37 2.85 19.79 -0.38
CA GLN A 37 3.71 19.43 0.75
C GLN A 37 4.72 18.33 0.37
N HIS A 38 5.89 18.36 1.00
CA HIS A 38 6.74 17.16 1.04
C HIS A 38 6.08 16.07 1.88
N VAL A 39 6.51 14.83 1.67
CA VAL A 39 5.92 13.66 2.32
C VAL A 39 6.88 13.08 3.34
N GLY A 40 6.43 12.96 4.58
CA GLY A 40 7.07 12.18 5.62
C GLY A 40 6.46 10.78 5.68
N ARG A 41 7.25 9.79 6.13
CA ARG A 41 6.71 8.45 6.42
C ARG A 41 7.36 7.86 7.66
N VAL A 42 6.60 7.00 8.35
CA VAL A 42 7.10 6.20 9.47
C VAL A 42 6.43 4.83 9.51
N ASP A 43 7.23 3.77 9.65
CA ASP A 43 6.72 2.42 9.86
C ASP A 43 6.40 2.21 11.35
N ILE A 44 5.26 1.58 11.62
CA ILE A 44 4.67 1.46 12.95
C ILE A 44 4.31 0.00 13.20
N ARG A 45 4.79 -0.54 14.32
CA ARG A 45 4.35 -1.84 14.82
C ARG A 45 3.30 -1.62 15.90
N LEU A 46 2.09 -2.11 15.67
CA LEU A 46 1.01 -2.18 16.66
C LEU A 46 0.90 -3.59 17.22
N VAL A 47 0.56 -3.71 18.48
CA VAL A 47 0.37 -5.01 19.14
C VAL A 47 -1.00 -5.06 19.78
N ASP A 48 -1.80 -6.03 19.38
CA ASP A 48 -3.07 -6.33 20.02
C ASP A 48 -2.90 -7.40 21.09
N ARG A 49 -2.84 -6.95 22.34
CA ARG A 49 -2.67 -7.83 23.49
C ARG A 49 -3.89 -8.70 23.80
N GLN A 50 -5.04 -8.37 23.23
CA GLN A 50 -6.26 -9.15 23.40
C GLN A 50 -6.35 -10.33 22.43
N ARG A 51 -5.48 -10.34 21.40
CA ARG A 51 -5.37 -11.39 20.39
C ARG A 51 -3.97 -12.02 20.39
N ASP A 52 -3.56 -12.60 21.50
CA ASP A 52 -2.27 -13.30 21.66
C ASP A 52 -1.06 -12.50 21.17
N ASP A 53 -1.00 -11.21 21.54
CA ASP A 53 0.04 -10.26 21.10
C ASP A 53 0.16 -10.16 19.56
N ARG A 54 -0.95 -10.32 18.84
CA ARG A 54 -0.98 -10.15 17.39
C ARG A 54 -0.33 -8.84 16.98
N ALA A 55 0.73 -8.92 16.23
CA ALA A 55 1.43 -7.76 15.71
C ALA A 55 0.91 -7.38 14.31
N VAL A 56 0.60 -6.10 14.13
CA VAL A 56 0.13 -5.49 12.88
C VAL A 56 1.14 -4.42 12.48
N MET A 57 1.62 -4.47 11.24
CA MET A 57 2.46 -3.41 10.69
C MET A 57 1.63 -2.39 9.94
N ALA A 58 1.93 -1.13 10.14
CA ALA A 58 1.35 -0.01 9.44
C ALA A 58 2.45 0.94 8.96
N THR A 59 2.16 1.77 7.96
CA THR A 59 2.99 2.90 7.57
C THR A 59 2.13 4.15 7.62
N ALA A 60 2.53 5.15 8.40
CA ALA A 60 1.92 6.47 8.37
C ALA A 60 2.67 7.36 7.37
N TRP A 61 1.91 8.00 6.50
CA TRP A 61 2.31 8.99 5.50
C TRP A 61 1.69 10.32 5.90
N TYR A 62 2.46 11.40 5.87
CA TYR A 62 2.02 12.69 6.41
C TYR A 62 2.76 13.86 5.76
N PRO A 63 2.20 15.08 5.77
CA PRO A 63 2.90 16.26 5.28
C PRO A 63 4.07 16.62 6.18
N THR A 64 5.19 17.04 5.58
CA THR A 64 6.39 17.53 6.26
C THR A 64 7.01 18.70 5.52
N ASP A 65 7.73 19.59 6.24
CA ASP A 65 8.55 20.64 5.64
C ASP A 65 9.95 20.13 5.23
N THR A 66 10.28 18.90 5.62
CA THR A 66 11.56 18.28 5.27
C THR A 66 11.53 17.81 3.82
N GLU A 67 12.53 18.26 3.03
CA GLU A 67 12.66 17.84 1.64
C GLU A 67 12.71 16.30 1.53
N ALA A 68 11.86 15.76 0.66
CA ALA A 68 11.76 14.34 0.46
C ALA A 68 12.98 13.82 -0.31
N ALA A 69 13.63 12.79 0.24
CA ALA A 69 14.66 12.03 -0.48
C ALA A 69 14.05 10.78 -1.13
N SER A 70 14.75 10.23 -2.12
CA SER A 70 14.38 8.92 -2.68
C SER A 70 14.66 7.82 -1.65
N ARG A 71 13.63 7.09 -1.23
CA ARG A 71 13.70 6.02 -0.24
C ARG A 71 13.33 4.67 -0.83
N PRO A 72 13.90 3.57 -0.35
CA PRO A 72 13.48 2.25 -0.78
C PRO A 72 11.96 2.05 -0.59
N TYR A 73 11.34 1.43 -1.59
CA TYR A 73 9.89 1.20 -1.62
C TYR A 73 9.43 0.18 -0.58
N ILE A 74 10.18 -0.91 -0.40
CA ILE A 74 9.82 -2.03 0.49
C ILE A 74 10.61 -1.93 1.80
N SER A 75 11.90 -2.21 1.78
CA SER A 75 12.77 -2.32 2.95
C SER A 75 14.05 -1.52 2.76
N HIS A 76 14.60 -1.00 3.86
CA HIS A 76 15.95 -0.41 3.86
C HIS A 76 17.06 -1.45 3.66
N ASP A 77 16.75 -2.73 3.88
CA ASP A 77 17.65 -3.84 3.57
C ASP A 77 17.38 -4.33 2.15
N PRO A 78 18.33 -4.18 1.20
CA PRO A 78 18.13 -4.60 -0.18
C PRO A 78 17.84 -6.10 -0.34
N ALA A 79 18.43 -6.94 0.52
CA ALA A 79 18.19 -8.38 0.46
C ALA A 79 16.75 -8.74 0.87
N ARG A 80 16.21 -8.07 1.88
CA ARG A 80 14.81 -8.21 2.28
C ARG A 80 13.86 -7.64 1.22
N SER A 81 14.20 -6.49 0.61
CA SER A 81 13.43 -5.95 -0.52
C SER A 81 13.28 -6.98 -1.63
N VAL A 82 14.38 -7.65 -2.02
CA VAL A 82 14.34 -8.71 -3.05
C VAL A 82 13.49 -9.89 -2.60
N GLN A 83 13.63 -10.33 -1.36
CA GLN A 83 12.90 -11.49 -0.82
C GLN A 83 11.39 -11.22 -0.75
N ILE A 84 10.99 -10.07 -0.23
CA ILE A 84 9.58 -9.67 -0.12
C ILE A 84 8.98 -9.48 -1.52
N ALA A 85 9.68 -8.76 -2.41
CA ALA A 85 9.24 -8.54 -3.78
C ALA A 85 9.04 -9.86 -4.54
N ALA A 86 9.94 -10.84 -4.38
CA ALA A 86 9.80 -12.15 -5.00
C ALA A 86 8.55 -12.90 -4.50
N THR A 87 8.28 -12.85 -3.19
CA THR A 87 7.08 -13.49 -2.60
C THR A 87 5.80 -12.87 -3.14
N VAL A 88 5.72 -11.53 -3.19
CA VAL A 88 4.53 -10.83 -3.71
C VAL A 88 4.33 -11.10 -5.21
N ALA A 89 5.41 -11.08 -5.99
CA ALA A 89 5.36 -11.35 -7.41
C ALA A 89 4.91 -12.79 -7.73
N ASP A 90 5.36 -13.76 -6.92
CA ASP A 90 4.93 -15.16 -7.02
C ASP A 90 3.42 -15.30 -6.77
N TRP A 91 2.88 -14.68 -5.72
CA TRP A 91 1.45 -14.71 -5.41
C TRP A 91 0.59 -14.03 -6.48
N LEU A 92 1.11 -12.97 -7.12
CA LEU A 92 0.43 -12.29 -8.23
C LEU A 92 0.65 -12.98 -9.58
N HIS A 93 1.49 -14.02 -9.64
CA HIS A 93 1.91 -14.71 -10.88
C HIS A 93 2.50 -13.75 -11.93
N GLU A 94 3.32 -12.77 -11.46
CA GLU A 94 3.94 -11.74 -12.30
C GLU A 94 5.44 -11.62 -11.96
N PRO A 95 6.30 -12.51 -12.48
CA PRO A 95 7.73 -12.55 -12.11
C PRO A 95 8.48 -11.23 -12.34
N LEU A 96 8.11 -10.46 -13.37
CA LEU A 96 8.75 -9.18 -13.67
C LEU A 96 8.51 -8.13 -12.56
N LEU A 97 7.42 -8.27 -11.82
CA LEU A 97 7.08 -7.38 -10.71
C LEU A 97 8.11 -7.47 -9.57
N ALA A 98 8.75 -8.63 -9.37
CA ALA A 98 9.78 -8.79 -8.35
C ALA A 98 10.95 -7.81 -8.54
N THR A 99 11.45 -7.69 -9.76
CA THR A 99 12.58 -6.81 -10.07
C THR A 99 12.21 -5.33 -9.94
N THR A 100 11.05 -4.94 -10.48
CA THR A 100 10.60 -3.55 -10.44
C THR A 100 10.29 -3.09 -9.02
N MET A 101 9.61 -3.92 -8.21
CA MET A 101 9.35 -3.62 -6.80
C MET A 101 10.62 -3.49 -5.97
N ALA A 102 11.57 -4.43 -6.13
CA ALA A 102 12.82 -4.40 -5.37
C ALA A 102 13.69 -3.18 -5.70
N ALA A 103 13.62 -2.67 -6.94
CA ALA A 103 14.35 -1.50 -7.40
C ALA A 103 13.59 -0.18 -7.20
N ALA A 104 12.30 -0.23 -6.87
CA ALA A 104 11.47 0.95 -6.75
C ALA A 104 11.85 1.82 -5.54
N THR A 105 11.60 3.11 -5.70
CA THR A 105 11.76 4.10 -4.64
C THR A 105 10.51 4.97 -4.53
N VAL A 106 10.34 5.59 -3.37
CA VAL A 106 9.28 6.55 -3.10
C VAL A 106 9.88 7.85 -2.56
N PRO A 107 9.41 9.02 -3.00
CA PRO A 107 9.86 10.29 -2.45
C PRO A 107 9.24 10.50 -1.05
N ALA A 108 10.03 10.26 -0.01
CA ALA A 108 9.59 10.46 1.38
C ALA A 108 10.77 10.79 2.30
N ALA A 109 10.50 11.47 3.41
CA ALA A 109 11.45 11.74 4.49
C ALA A 109 11.09 10.85 5.69
N ASP A 110 11.93 9.84 5.98
CA ASP A 110 11.67 8.88 7.05
C ASP A 110 11.78 9.54 8.43
N GLY A 111 10.72 9.41 9.26
CA GLY A 111 10.67 9.92 10.62
C GLY A 111 10.77 11.44 10.74
N ALA A 112 10.60 12.19 9.65
CA ALA A 112 10.64 13.64 9.67
C ALA A 112 9.50 14.24 10.52
N PRO A 113 9.66 15.44 11.11
CA PRO A 113 8.58 16.10 11.82
C PRO A 113 7.37 16.38 10.91
N VAL A 114 6.16 16.30 11.46
CA VAL A 114 4.94 16.71 10.76
C VAL A 114 4.97 18.21 10.49
N ALA A 115 4.56 18.64 9.30
CA ALA A 115 4.42 20.06 8.98
C ALA A 115 3.38 20.74 9.90
N PRO A 116 3.59 21.99 10.35
CA PRO A 116 2.71 22.68 11.30
C PRO A 116 1.45 23.22 10.62
N LEU A 117 0.63 22.33 10.06
CA LEU A 117 -0.62 22.65 9.35
C LEU A 117 -1.88 22.62 10.23
N GLY A 118 -1.72 22.43 11.55
CA GLY A 118 -2.82 22.17 12.48
C GLY A 118 -3.18 20.69 12.56
N ASP A 119 -4.37 20.40 13.08
CA ASP A 119 -4.85 19.03 13.20
C ASP A 119 -5.25 18.47 11.83
N LEU A 120 -4.69 17.32 11.46
CA LEU A 120 -4.79 16.72 10.13
C LEU A 120 -5.87 15.64 10.07
N PRO A 121 -6.74 15.64 9.04
CA PRO A 121 -7.67 14.54 8.82
C PRO A 121 -6.93 13.23 8.50
N VAL A 122 -7.54 12.11 8.87
CA VAL A 122 -6.92 10.79 8.79
C VAL A 122 -7.62 9.91 7.77
N VAL A 123 -6.83 9.17 6.99
CA VAL A 123 -7.31 8.08 6.14
C VAL A 123 -6.64 6.79 6.58
N VAL A 124 -7.39 5.79 7.01
CA VAL A 124 -6.87 4.43 7.24
C VAL A 124 -7.16 3.59 6.01
N PHE A 125 -6.11 3.03 5.42
CA PHE A 125 -6.21 2.28 4.17
C PHE A 125 -5.94 0.79 4.39
N SER A 126 -6.93 -0.04 4.05
CA SER A 126 -6.83 -1.51 4.04
C SER A 126 -6.58 -2.01 2.61
N PRO A 127 -5.49 -2.74 2.33
CA PRO A 127 -5.20 -3.26 1.00
C PRO A 127 -6.09 -4.45 0.64
N GLY A 128 -6.03 -4.92 -0.60
CA GLY A 128 -6.76 -6.11 -1.07
C GLY A 128 -6.35 -7.40 -0.36
N MET A 129 -7.08 -8.49 -0.61
CA MET A 129 -6.71 -9.82 -0.14
C MET A 129 -5.33 -10.19 -0.66
N ALA A 130 -4.45 -10.64 0.23
CA ALA A 130 -3.08 -11.02 -0.13
C ALA A 130 -2.25 -9.88 -0.78
N VAL A 131 -2.57 -8.63 -0.44
CA VAL A 131 -1.86 -7.45 -0.94
C VAL A 131 -1.19 -6.73 0.22
N PRO A 132 0.14 -6.48 0.17
CA PRO A 132 0.82 -5.77 1.24
C PRO A 132 0.54 -4.26 1.20
N ARG A 133 0.66 -3.61 2.39
CA ARG A 133 0.40 -2.18 2.59
C ARG A 133 1.17 -1.26 1.65
N PHE A 134 2.39 -1.65 1.26
CA PHE A 134 3.24 -0.81 0.43
C PHE A 134 2.73 -0.66 -1.01
N LEU A 135 1.87 -1.57 -1.51
CA LEU A 135 1.25 -1.42 -2.84
C LEU A 135 0.22 -0.28 -2.93
N ALA A 136 0.01 0.46 -1.85
CA ALA A 136 -0.77 1.70 -1.80
C ALA A 136 0.10 2.96 -1.55
N SER A 137 1.43 2.85 -1.62
CA SER A 137 2.35 3.95 -1.27
C SER A 137 2.17 5.18 -2.16
N GLY A 138 1.92 4.99 -3.46
CA GLY A 138 1.70 6.10 -4.39
C GLY A 138 0.48 6.94 -4.02
N LEU A 139 -0.66 6.31 -3.76
CA LEU A 139 -1.87 6.98 -3.31
C LEU A 139 -1.68 7.63 -1.93
N ALA A 140 -1.08 6.91 -1.00
CA ALA A 140 -0.86 7.40 0.35
C ALA A 140 0.07 8.63 0.37
N ALA A 141 1.14 8.61 -0.42
CA ALA A 141 2.05 9.74 -0.57
C ALA A 141 1.37 10.95 -1.24
N ASP A 142 0.52 10.72 -2.25
CA ASP A 142 -0.22 11.81 -2.90
C ASP A 142 -1.18 12.49 -1.91
N LEU A 143 -1.99 11.72 -1.19
CA LEU A 143 -2.91 12.26 -0.18
C LEU A 143 -2.16 12.97 0.95
N ALA A 144 -1.03 12.41 1.41
CA ALA A 144 -0.18 13.05 2.41
C ALA A 144 0.36 14.40 1.93
N SER A 145 0.79 14.50 0.66
CA SER A 145 1.24 15.77 0.07
C SER A 145 0.13 16.83 0.00
N ARG A 146 -1.12 16.42 0.08
CA ARG A 146 -2.31 17.28 0.11
C ARG A 146 -2.78 17.62 1.52
N GLY A 147 -2.09 17.17 2.58
CA GLY A 147 -2.39 17.51 3.97
C GLY A 147 -3.22 16.49 4.74
N TYR A 148 -3.23 15.23 4.33
CA TYR A 148 -3.80 14.13 5.09
C TYR A 148 -2.74 13.34 5.84
N VAL A 149 -3.10 12.72 6.97
CA VAL A 149 -2.35 11.58 7.50
C VAL A 149 -2.98 10.31 6.94
N VAL A 150 -2.18 9.50 6.25
CA VAL A 150 -2.66 8.23 5.67
C VAL A 150 -1.96 7.07 6.35
N VAL A 151 -2.71 6.15 6.93
CA VAL A 151 -2.18 4.96 7.60
C VAL A 151 -2.52 3.73 6.78
N THR A 152 -1.53 3.19 6.07
CA THR A 152 -1.69 1.91 5.33
C THR A 152 -1.36 0.74 6.24
N VAL A 153 -2.13 -0.35 6.18
CA VAL A 153 -2.09 -1.46 7.15
C VAL A 153 -1.72 -2.78 6.48
N ASP A 154 -0.82 -3.58 7.05
CA ASP A 154 -0.67 -4.99 6.71
C ASP A 154 -1.53 -5.86 7.62
N HIS A 155 -2.28 -6.78 7.03
CA HIS A 155 -2.97 -7.84 7.78
C HIS A 155 -2.04 -9.04 7.92
N THR A 156 -1.29 -9.09 9.03
CA THR A 156 -0.28 -10.12 9.29
C THR A 156 -0.88 -11.53 9.20
N GLY A 157 -0.19 -12.42 8.49
CA GLY A 157 -0.65 -13.79 8.23
C GLY A 157 -1.50 -13.93 6.96
N GLU A 158 -2.04 -12.83 6.43
CA GLU A 158 -2.72 -12.77 5.14
C GLU A 158 -1.86 -12.06 4.07
N SER A 159 -1.20 -10.94 4.40
CA SER A 159 -0.22 -10.30 3.51
C SER A 159 0.89 -11.29 3.18
N PRO A 160 1.34 -11.39 1.92
CA PRO A 160 2.34 -12.37 1.48
C PRO A 160 3.62 -12.36 2.30
N ALA A 161 4.09 -11.18 2.66
CA ALA A 161 5.26 -10.99 3.51
C ALA A 161 5.17 -9.65 4.25
N VAL A 162 5.37 -9.66 5.56
CA VAL A 162 5.36 -8.49 6.42
C VAL A 162 6.69 -8.39 7.16
N GLU A 163 7.47 -7.35 6.89
CA GLU A 163 8.72 -7.08 7.61
C GLU A 163 8.43 -6.34 8.91
N PHE A 164 9.05 -6.80 10.00
CA PHE A 164 9.02 -6.17 11.31
C PHE A 164 10.31 -5.40 11.62
N PRO A 165 10.30 -4.45 12.58
CA PRO A 165 11.46 -3.61 12.90
C PRO A 165 12.72 -4.36 13.34
N ASP A 166 12.57 -5.57 13.88
CA ASP A 166 13.68 -6.45 14.24
C ASP A 166 14.27 -7.22 13.05
N GLY A 167 13.72 -7.00 11.85
CA GLY A 167 14.11 -7.65 10.62
C GLY A 167 13.49 -9.02 10.39
N HIS A 168 12.63 -9.49 11.30
CA HIS A 168 11.82 -10.68 11.05
C HIS A 168 10.82 -10.43 9.92
N ILE A 169 10.62 -11.42 9.05
CA ILE A 169 9.59 -11.41 8.01
C ILE A 169 8.56 -12.49 8.34
N ALA A 170 7.33 -12.05 8.62
CA ALA A 170 6.21 -12.96 8.72
C ALA A 170 5.62 -13.22 7.32
N TYR A 171 5.55 -14.49 6.94
CA TYR A 171 4.93 -14.92 5.68
C TYR A 171 3.47 -15.25 5.90
N GLY A 172 2.65 -14.84 4.95
CA GLY A 172 1.24 -15.19 4.91
C GLY A 172 0.99 -16.61 4.39
N THR A 173 -0.27 -17.00 4.48
CA THR A 173 -0.77 -18.24 3.87
C THR A 173 -1.60 -17.88 2.63
N PRO A 174 -1.40 -18.54 1.47
CA PRO A 174 -2.19 -18.32 0.28
C PRO A 174 -3.69 -18.42 0.56
N PRO A 175 -4.51 -17.48 0.02
CA PRO A 175 -5.95 -17.44 0.29
C PRO A 175 -6.67 -18.71 -0.14
N ALA A 176 -7.51 -19.26 0.74
CA ALA A 176 -8.32 -20.44 0.42
C ALA A 176 -9.62 -20.09 -0.33
N TYR A 177 -10.08 -18.82 -0.23
CA TYR A 177 -11.32 -18.32 -0.85
C TYR A 177 -12.58 -19.14 -0.54
N THR A 178 -12.60 -19.87 0.58
CA THR A 178 -13.84 -20.50 1.07
C THR A 178 -14.67 -19.48 1.86
N PRO A 179 -16.02 -19.69 1.99
CA PRO A 179 -16.87 -18.82 2.80
C PRO A 179 -16.34 -18.61 4.23
N GLU A 180 -15.89 -19.70 4.87
CA GLU A 180 -15.35 -19.68 6.24
C GLU A 180 -14.07 -18.84 6.30
N TYR A 181 -13.15 -19.03 5.35
CA TYR A 181 -11.92 -18.23 5.26
C TYR A 181 -12.23 -16.74 5.06
N MET A 182 -13.16 -16.41 4.15
CA MET A 182 -13.55 -15.01 3.89
C MET A 182 -14.13 -14.35 5.14
N ALA A 183 -14.97 -15.06 5.90
CA ALA A 183 -15.54 -14.56 7.16
C ALA A 183 -14.46 -14.33 8.24
N GLU A 184 -13.53 -15.27 8.38
CA GLU A 184 -12.42 -15.18 9.32
C GLU A 184 -11.49 -14.00 8.97
N GLN A 185 -11.13 -13.85 7.68
CA GLN A 185 -10.28 -12.76 7.25
C GLN A 185 -10.98 -11.40 7.42
N LEU A 186 -12.25 -11.27 7.11
CA LEU A 186 -12.98 -10.02 7.35
C LEU A 186 -12.98 -9.64 8.83
N THR A 187 -13.18 -10.61 9.72
CA THR A 187 -13.17 -10.41 11.17
C THR A 187 -11.78 -9.96 11.66
N ALA A 188 -10.73 -10.63 11.20
CA ALA A 188 -9.35 -10.29 11.53
C ALA A 188 -8.98 -8.88 11.05
N ARG A 189 -9.29 -8.55 9.79
CA ARG A 189 -9.04 -7.24 9.16
C ARG A 189 -9.81 -6.12 9.86
N ALA A 190 -11.11 -6.33 10.12
CA ALA A 190 -11.92 -5.34 10.81
C ALA A 190 -11.37 -5.02 12.21
N THR A 191 -10.86 -6.03 12.90
CA THR A 191 -10.23 -5.84 14.22
C THR A 191 -8.87 -5.15 14.10
N ASP A 192 -8.05 -5.47 13.08
CA ASP A 192 -6.79 -4.77 12.81
C ASP A 192 -7.01 -3.29 12.49
N VAL A 193 -8.04 -2.96 11.68
CA VAL A 193 -8.42 -1.56 11.38
C VAL A 193 -8.86 -0.84 12.65
N ARG A 194 -9.69 -1.45 13.49
CA ARG A 194 -10.10 -0.85 14.78
C ARG A 194 -8.92 -0.65 15.73
N LEU A 195 -7.96 -1.58 15.77
CA LEU A 195 -6.71 -1.39 16.53
C LEU A 195 -5.97 -0.12 16.07
N VAL A 196 -5.88 0.13 14.77
CA VAL A 196 -5.28 1.37 14.24
C VAL A 196 -6.09 2.59 14.72
N LEU A 197 -7.42 2.57 14.58
CA LEU A 197 -8.29 3.66 15.02
C LEU A 197 -8.14 3.95 16.53
N ASP A 198 -8.03 2.91 17.35
CA ASP A 198 -7.85 3.02 18.80
C ASP A 198 -6.50 3.64 19.19
N ARG A 199 -5.51 3.51 18.31
CA ARG A 199 -4.13 3.95 18.56
C ARG A 199 -3.74 5.23 17.84
N LEU A 200 -4.64 5.85 17.05
CA LEU A 200 -4.32 7.06 16.29
C LEU A 200 -3.63 8.14 17.11
N PRO A 201 -4.10 8.52 18.33
CA PRO A 201 -3.45 9.57 19.12
C PRO A 201 -2.08 9.17 19.69
N GLU A 202 -1.78 7.86 19.71
CA GLU A 202 -0.54 7.30 20.26
C GLU A 202 0.50 6.96 19.18
N LEU A 203 0.16 7.14 17.89
CA LEU A 203 1.05 6.78 16.78
C LEU A 203 2.33 7.61 16.82
N PRO A 204 3.50 6.98 16.66
CA PRO A 204 4.77 7.70 16.60
C PRO A 204 4.73 8.78 15.51
N VAL A 205 5.34 9.93 15.79
CA VAL A 205 5.48 11.09 14.92
C VAL A 205 4.15 11.82 14.66
N VAL A 206 3.09 11.12 14.27
CA VAL A 206 1.82 11.72 13.80
C VAL A 206 0.75 11.87 14.89
N GLY A 207 0.82 11.10 15.99
CA GLY A 207 -0.29 10.98 16.94
C GLY A 207 -0.79 12.29 17.54
N THR A 208 0.10 13.29 17.72
CA THR A 208 -0.27 14.62 18.22
C THR A 208 -0.77 15.57 17.15
N ALA A 209 -0.71 15.19 15.88
CA ALA A 209 -1.11 16.01 14.74
C ALA A 209 -2.39 15.49 14.06
N VAL A 210 -2.90 14.32 14.45
CA VAL A 210 -4.11 13.74 13.86
C VAL A 210 -5.37 14.33 14.49
N ASP A 211 -6.37 14.62 13.65
CA ASP A 211 -7.73 14.93 14.07
C ASP A 211 -8.57 13.66 14.09
N THR A 212 -8.82 13.14 15.27
CA THR A 212 -9.62 11.92 15.46
C THR A 212 -11.14 12.14 15.29
N THR A 213 -11.55 13.36 14.97
CA THR A 213 -12.95 13.69 14.61
C THR A 213 -13.17 13.82 13.11
N ARG A 214 -12.12 13.55 12.29
CA ARG A 214 -12.15 13.61 10.83
C ARG A 214 -11.45 12.38 10.25
N ILE A 215 -12.15 11.25 10.23
CA ILE A 215 -11.59 9.96 9.86
C ILE A 215 -12.33 9.38 8.65
N ALA A 216 -11.58 9.02 7.60
CA ALA A 216 -12.08 8.18 6.51
C ALA A 216 -11.41 6.80 6.55
N LEU A 217 -12.19 5.78 6.18
CA LEU A 217 -11.64 4.47 5.82
C LEU A 217 -11.62 4.31 4.31
N ALA A 218 -10.53 3.79 3.80
CA ALA A 218 -10.39 3.48 2.38
C ALA A 218 -9.82 2.08 2.20
N GLY A 219 -10.05 1.49 1.04
CA GLY A 219 -9.41 0.22 0.73
C GLY A 219 -9.62 -0.25 -0.70
N HIS A 220 -8.71 -1.12 -1.14
CA HIS A 220 -8.76 -1.76 -2.45
C HIS A 220 -9.37 -3.16 -2.33
N SER A 221 -10.23 -3.55 -3.28
CA SER A 221 -10.75 -4.92 -3.34
C SER A 221 -11.42 -5.36 -2.02
N PHE A 222 -11.00 -6.46 -1.44
CA PHE A 222 -11.47 -6.93 -0.12
C PHE A 222 -11.16 -5.93 1.02
N GLY A 223 -10.12 -5.10 0.87
CA GLY A 223 -9.87 -3.97 1.77
C GLY A 223 -10.95 -2.90 1.69
N GLY A 224 -11.53 -2.65 0.52
CA GLY A 224 -12.70 -1.79 0.35
C GLY A 224 -13.93 -2.34 1.06
N PHE A 225 -14.17 -3.64 0.98
CA PHE A 225 -15.24 -4.31 1.76
C PHE A 225 -14.98 -4.21 3.26
N THR A 226 -13.72 -4.39 3.69
CA THR A 226 -13.30 -4.19 5.09
C THR A 226 -13.58 -2.75 5.55
N ALA A 227 -13.19 -1.76 4.74
CA ALA A 227 -13.43 -0.34 5.03
C ALA A 227 -14.92 -0.02 5.15
N ALA A 228 -15.76 -0.54 4.25
CA ALA A 228 -17.22 -0.35 4.30
C ALA A 228 -17.84 -1.06 5.52
N THR A 229 -17.39 -2.27 5.83
CA THR A 229 -17.89 -3.02 7.01
C THR A 229 -17.56 -2.30 8.32
N VAL A 230 -16.32 -1.84 8.49
CA VAL A 230 -15.93 -1.10 9.71
C VAL A 230 -16.55 0.28 9.73
N GLY A 231 -16.57 1.00 8.60
CA GLY A 231 -17.13 2.34 8.50
C GLY A 231 -18.63 2.39 8.80
N ASN A 232 -19.35 1.32 8.50
CA ASN A 232 -20.76 1.23 8.84
C ASN A 232 -21.01 0.94 10.34
N ALA A 233 -20.06 0.30 11.01
CA ALA A 233 -20.20 -0.15 12.39
C ALA A 233 -19.49 0.74 13.43
N ASP A 234 -18.50 1.54 13.02
CA ASP A 234 -17.69 2.36 13.93
C ASP A 234 -18.10 3.85 13.82
N PRO A 235 -18.64 4.45 14.89
CA PRO A 235 -19.14 5.83 14.86
C PRO A 235 -18.06 6.90 14.66
N ARG A 236 -16.80 6.55 14.80
CA ARG A 236 -15.66 7.48 14.58
C ARG A 236 -15.38 7.74 13.10
N VAL A 237 -15.92 6.91 12.21
CA VAL A 237 -15.67 6.99 10.77
C VAL A 237 -16.68 7.92 10.13
N ASP A 238 -16.19 8.93 9.40
CA ASP A 238 -16.99 9.95 8.75
C ASP A 238 -17.23 9.69 7.27
N ALA A 239 -16.31 8.94 6.61
CA ALA A 239 -16.41 8.65 5.19
C ALA A 239 -15.77 7.29 4.82
N VAL A 240 -16.22 6.71 3.70
CA VAL A 240 -15.70 5.43 3.19
C VAL A 240 -15.37 5.55 1.72
N ALA A 241 -14.18 5.06 1.31
CA ALA A 241 -13.81 4.95 -0.10
C ALA A 241 -13.45 3.50 -0.46
N VAL A 242 -14.09 2.98 -1.49
CA VAL A 242 -13.91 1.62 -2.00
C VAL A 242 -13.28 1.68 -3.39
N LEU A 243 -12.08 1.15 -3.52
CA LEU A 243 -11.36 1.06 -4.79
C LEU A 243 -11.48 -0.36 -5.34
N ASP A 244 -12.31 -0.52 -6.35
CA ASP A 244 -12.56 -1.77 -7.08
C ASP A 244 -12.89 -2.99 -6.19
N GLY A 245 -13.63 -2.75 -5.10
CA GLY A 245 -14.10 -3.78 -4.17
C GLY A 245 -15.60 -3.99 -4.26
N VAL A 246 -16.06 -5.23 -4.35
CA VAL A 246 -17.47 -5.55 -4.17
C VAL A 246 -17.84 -5.52 -2.68
N LEU A 247 -19.09 -5.25 -2.35
CA LEU A 247 -19.58 -5.10 -0.98
C LEU A 247 -20.31 -6.35 -0.45
N THR A 248 -20.02 -7.48 -1.05
CA THR A 248 -20.52 -8.79 -0.65
C THR A 248 -19.53 -9.87 -1.02
N TYR A 249 -19.34 -10.82 -0.12
CA TYR A 249 -18.54 -12.03 -0.33
C TYR A 249 -19.22 -13.19 0.36
N ASP A 250 -19.13 -14.37 -0.23
CA ASP A 250 -19.69 -15.59 0.39
C ASP A 250 -19.08 -15.80 1.79
N GLY A 251 -19.94 -16.12 2.75
CA GLY A 251 -19.56 -16.35 4.15
C GLY A 251 -19.51 -15.08 5.02
N ALA A 252 -19.59 -13.88 4.43
CA ALA A 252 -19.59 -12.62 5.17
C ALA A 252 -20.90 -11.86 4.98
N PRO A 253 -21.42 -11.15 6.01
CA PRO A 253 -22.58 -10.30 5.85
C PRO A 253 -22.33 -9.23 4.77
N PRO A 254 -23.25 -9.05 3.81
CA PRO A 254 -23.11 -7.99 2.81
C PRO A 254 -23.23 -6.61 3.45
N VAL A 255 -22.57 -5.61 2.89
CA VAL A 255 -22.81 -4.21 3.21
C VAL A 255 -23.87 -3.68 2.24
N GLU A 256 -25.12 -3.62 2.71
CA GLU A 256 -26.27 -3.19 1.90
C GLU A 256 -26.57 -1.70 2.04
N HIS A 257 -26.04 -1.07 3.08
CA HIS A 257 -26.24 0.34 3.37
C HIS A 257 -25.04 0.91 4.09
N VAL A 258 -24.64 2.14 3.74
CA VAL A 258 -23.65 2.93 4.46
C VAL A 258 -24.23 4.33 4.68
N GLU A 259 -24.41 4.72 5.94
CA GLU A 259 -25.03 6.03 6.28
C GLU A 259 -24.12 7.23 6.04
N ARG A 260 -22.83 6.96 5.81
CA ARG A 260 -21.80 7.98 5.63
C ARG A 260 -21.58 8.28 4.15
N PRO A 261 -20.96 9.42 3.78
CA PRO A 261 -20.46 9.65 2.44
C PRO A 261 -19.62 8.47 1.95
N VAL A 262 -19.89 7.99 0.72
CA VAL A 262 -19.19 6.85 0.10
C VAL A 262 -18.68 7.23 -1.28
N LEU A 263 -17.42 6.91 -1.56
CA LEU A 263 -16.87 6.85 -2.90
C LEU A 263 -16.74 5.37 -3.31
N LEU A 264 -17.31 5.03 -4.47
CA LEU A 264 -17.14 3.75 -5.14
C LEU A 264 -16.41 4.00 -6.47
N LEU A 265 -15.14 3.66 -6.54
CA LEU A 265 -14.29 3.90 -7.71
C LEU A 265 -13.76 2.57 -8.23
N GLY A 266 -14.03 2.22 -9.50
CA GLY A 266 -13.66 0.91 -9.98
C GLY A 266 -13.75 0.72 -11.49
N VAL A 267 -13.52 -0.52 -11.91
CA VAL A 267 -13.66 -0.96 -13.30
C VAL A 267 -15.15 -1.16 -13.67
N PRO A 268 -15.51 -1.24 -14.96
CA PRO A 268 -16.89 -1.46 -15.38
C PRO A 268 -17.58 -2.67 -14.72
N ALA A 269 -16.84 -3.75 -14.48
CA ALA A 269 -17.38 -4.93 -13.82
C ALA A 269 -17.76 -4.69 -12.35
N ALA A 270 -17.02 -3.83 -11.62
CA ALA A 270 -17.35 -3.45 -10.26
C ALA A 270 -18.54 -2.47 -10.22
N THR A 271 -18.56 -1.47 -11.11
CA THR A 271 -19.62 -0.46 -11.15
C THR A 271 -20.98 -1.04 -11.49
N THR A 272 -21.03 -2.16 -12.23
CA THR A 272 -22.27 -2.89 -12.55
C THR A 272 -22.59 -4.01 -11.55
N HIS A 273 -21.73 -4.26 -10.54
CA HIS A 273 -21.96 -5.31 -9.56
C HIS A 273 -23.20 -4.97 -8.68
N PRO A 274 -24.10 -5.94 -8.43
CA PRO A 274 -25.34 -5.68 -7.67
C PRO A 274 -25.11 -5.04 -6.30
N SER A 275 -24.02 -5.35 -5.60
CA SER A 275 -23.75 -4.79 -4.27
C SER A 275 -23.49 -3.26 -4.29
N TRP A 276 -23.02 -2.69 -5.42
CA TRP A 276 -22.86 -1.25 -5.54
C TRP A 276 -24.19 -0.52 -5.75
N GLN A 277 -25.19 -1.22 -6.27
CA GLN A 277 -26.54 -0.66 -6.45
C GLN A 277 -27.30 -0.47 -5.13
N LEU A 278 -26.85 -1.12 -4.05
CA LEU A 278 -27.46 -1.04 -2.73
C LEU A 278 -26.92 0.14 -1.90
N VAL A 279 -25.79 0.70 -2.27
CA VAL A 279 -25.12 1.77 -1.53
C VAL A 279 -25.24 3.10 -2.28
N HIS A 280 -25.76 4.11 -1.59
CA HIS A 280 -25.82 5.47 -2.14
C HIS A 280 -24.49 6.18 -1.94
N GLY A 281 -23.83 6.56 -3.04
CA GLY A 281 -22.53 7.21 -3.02
C GLY A 281 -22.09 7.75 -4.37
N ASP A 282 -20.94 8.38 -4.39
CA ASP A 282 -20.27 8.82 -5.63
C ASP A 282 -19.71 7.60 -6.34
N VAL A 283 -20.24 7.27 -7.51
CA VAL A 283 -19.75 6.14 -8.33
C VAL A 283 -18.89 6.67 -9.46
N VAL A 284 -17.66 6.21 -9.54
CA VAL A 284 -16.68 6.58 -10.57
C VAL A 284 -16.18 5.35 -11.30
N GLU A 285 -16.47 5.25 -12.60
CA GLU A 285 -15.92 4.24 -13.47
C GLU A 285 -14.59 4.71 -14.09
N VAL A 286 -13.58 3.84 -14.13
CA VAL A 286 -12.31 4.09 -14.82
C VAL A 286 -12.21 3.18 -16.05
N PRO A 287 -12.60 3.68 -17.23
CA PRO A 287 -12.59 2.87 -18.44
C PRO A 287 -11.20 2.36 -18.80
N GLY A 288 -11.12 1.09 -19.14
CA GLY A 288 -9.86 0.43 -19.49
C GLY A 288 -8.97 0.05 -18.31
N ALA A 289 -9.37 0.37 -17.08
CA ALA A 289 -8.67 -0.10 -15.89
C ALA A 289 -8.89 -1.60 -15.67
N GLY A 290 -7.90 -2.25 -15.06
CA GLY A 290 -8.01 -3.57 -14.47
C GLY A 290 -7.96 -3.48 -12.93
N HIS A 291 -8.19 -4.61 -12.27
CA HIS A 291 -8.32 -4.67 -10.82
C HIS A 291 -7.16 -4.02 -10.04
N TYR A 292 -5.93 -4.19 -10.51
CA TYR A 292 -4.73 -3.63 -9.88
C TYR A 292 -4.34 -2.23 -10.36
N SER A 293 -5.17 -1.59 -11.22
CA SER A 293 -4.95 -0.20 -11.64
C SER A 293 -5.05 0.81 -10.51
N PHE A 294 -5.67 0.43 -9.39
CA PHE A 294 -5.86 1.24 -8.19
C PHE A 294 -4.77 1.01 -7.14
N THR A 295 -3.68 0.36 -7.52
CA THR A 295 -2.50 0.06 -6.71
C THR A 295 -1.22 0.46 -7.46
N ASP A 296 -0.09 0.42 -6.77
CA ASP A 296 1.21 0.74 -7.39
C ASP A 296 1.63 -0.28 -8.48
N VAL A 297 0.98 -1.45 -8.55
CA VAL A 297 1.23 -2.44 -9.61
C VAL A 297 1.11 -1.83 -10.99
N ALA A 298 0.19 -0.89 -11.20
CA ALA A 298 -0.01 -0.23 -12.49
C ALA A 298 1.21 0.56 -12.99
N ASN A 299 2.08 1.00 -12.08
CA ASN A 299 3.32 1.71 -12.40
C ASN A 299 4.53 0.76 -12.43
N LEU A 300 4.51 -0.22 -11.54
CA LEU A 300 5.59 -1.21 -11.41
C LEU A 300 5.55 -2.26 -12.53
N LEU A 301 4.37 -2.47 -13.13
CA LEU A 301 4.15 -3.44 -14.22
C LEU A 301 3.24 -2.84 -15.31
N PRO A 302 3.69 -1.81 -16.06
CA PRO A 302 2.84 -1.02 -16.95
C PRO A 302 2.29 -1.78 -18.17
N VAL A 303 2.76 -2.99 -18.42
CA VAL A 303 2.36 -3.80 -19.58
C VAL A 303 1.44 -4.98 -19.24
N SER A 304 1.06 -5.15 -17.97
CA SER A 304 0.17 -6.25 -17.57
C SER A 304 -1.28 -5.90 -17.80
N THR A 305 -1.79 -6.28 -18.98
CA THR A 305 -3.24 -6.14 -19.28
C THR A 305 -4.11 -7.04 -18.40
N ARG A 306 -3.56 -8.15 -17.91
CA ARG A 306 -4.27 -9.08 -17.02
C ARG A 306 -4.60 -8.43 -15.66
N LEU A 307 -3.65 -7.70 -15.08
CA LEU A 307 -3.81 -7.06 -13.76
C LEU A 307 -4.36 -5.64 -13.87
N CYS A 308 -3.84 -4.84 -14.82
CA CYS A 308 -4.06 -3.40 -14.88
C CYS A 308 -4.90 -2.95 -16.10
N GLY A 309 -5.39 -3.89 -16.93
CA GLY A 309 -6.17 -3.54 -18.11
C GLY A 309 -5.34 -2.81 -19.17
N THR A 310 -5.99 -1.88 -19.89
CA THR A 310 -5.39 -1.17 -21.03
C THR A 310 -5.09 0.30 -20.75
N VAL A 311 -5.58 0.87 -19.66
CA VAL A 311 -5.26 2.24 -19.23
C VAL A 311 -3.81 2.29 -18.73
N SER A 312 -3.08 3.37 -19.02
CA SER A 312 -1.74 3.54 -18.45
C SER A 312 -1.81 3.77 -16.94
N GLY A 313 -0.80 3.28 -16.20
CA GLY A 313 -0.69 3.50 -14.75
C GLY A 313 -0.77 4.98 -14.37
N ALA A 314 -0.06 5.85 -15.10
CA ALA A 314 -0.11 7.29 -14.90
C ALA A 314 -1.54 7.87 -15.03
N ARG A 315 -2.33 7.39 -16.01
CA ARG A 315 -3.72 7.84 -16.19
C ARG A 315 -4.65 7.30 -15.10
N ALA A 316 -4.50 6.02 -14.74
CA ALA A 316 -5.27 5.41 -13.66
C ALA A 316 -5.01 6.14 -12.34
N ASN A 317 -3.74 6.40 -12.02
CA ASN A 317 -3.36 7.15 -10.81
C ASN A 317 -3.91 8.57 -10.80
N ALA A 318 -3.78 9.33 -11.90
CA ALA A 318 -4.30 10.68 -11.96
C ALA A 318 -5.80 10.71 -11.64
N ILE A 319 -6.58 9.78 -12.22
CA ILE A 319 -8.02 9.69 -11.93
C ILE A 319 -8.24 9.30 -10.46
N THR A 320 -7.55 8.28 -9.96
CA THR A 320 -7.72 7.78 -8.59
C THR A 320 -7.37 8.85 -7.57
N PHE A 321 -6.22 9.51 -7.71
CA PHE A 321 -5.75 10.52 -6.78
C PHE A 321 -6.67 11.73 -6.73
N ASP A 322 -7.07 12.25 -7.90
CA ASP A 322 -7.98 13.38 -7.98
C ASP A 322 -9.35 13.05 -7.38
N ARG A 323 -9.93 11.89 -7.72
CA ARG A 323 -11.25 11.49 -7.18
C ARG A 323 -11.22 11.21 -5.69
N MET A 324 -10.16 10.58 -5.19
CA MET A 324 -9.96 10.38 -3.75
C MET A 324 -9.83 11.72 -3.01
N ALA A 325 -8.99 12.63 -3.51
CA ALA A 325 -8.80 13.95 -2.89
C ALA A 325 -10.09 14.76 -2.91
N ASP A 326 -10.76 14.88 -4.06
CA ASP A 326 -12.04 15.59 -4.20
C ASP A 326 -13.12 15.06 -3.25
N PHE A 327 -13.19 13.74 -3.09
CA PHE A 327 -14.14 13.10 -2.18
C PHE A 327 -13.80 13.40 -0.72
N LEU A 328 -12.56 13.21 -0.33
CA LEU A 328 -12.10 13.43 1.06
C LEU A 328 -12.20 14.90 1.47
N ASP A 329 -11.90 15.85 0.55
CA ASP A 329 -12.04 17.28 0.82
C ASP A 329 -13.50 17.68 1.10
N ARG A 330 -14.49 17.01 0.48
CA ARG A 330 -15.90 17.25 0.77
C ARG A 330 -16.41 16.53 2.01
N ALA A 331 -15.84 15.38 2.33
CA ALA A 331 -16.38 14.49 3.35
C ALA A 331 -15.79 14.71 4.75
N ILE A 332 -14.48 15.04 4.84
CA ILE A 332 -13.77 15.12 6.12
C ILE A 332 -12.85 16.34 6.25
N ARG A 333 -12.87 17.29 5.33
CA ARG A 333 -12.07 18.52 5.43
C ARG A 333 -12.95 19.73 5.62
#